data_41ff39203137018a55972cd67adbdcc4
#
_entry.id   41ff39203137018a55972cd67adbdcc4
#
_cell.length_a   1.000
_cell.length_b   1.000
_cell.length_c   1.000
_cell.angle_alpha   90.00
_cell.angle_beta   90.00
_cell.angle_gamma   90.00
#
_symmetry.space_group_name_H-M   'P 1'
#
loop_
_entity.id
_entity.type
_entity.pdbx_description
1 polymer ?
#
loop_
_entity_poly.entity_id
_entity_poly.type
_entity_poly.pdbx_seq_one_letter_code
_entity_poly.pdbx_strand_id
1 'polypeptide(L)'
;MLISQAARQTGLTPKMIRHYEDLGLLSSGRAQNGYRIYQAQDLDTLHFIARAKELGFSLNDIQQLTSLWRDQQRPSSEVKRLAQTHIQHLETRAAQLLDMAAKLRRLAEQCHGDQHPDCPILDGLEGVCCPAPHDRHD
;
A
#
# COMPACT_ATOMS: atom_id res chain seq x y z
N MET A 1 9.56 -16.47 20.49
CA MET A 1 10.05 -16.34 19.11
C MET A 1 10.70 -14.98 18.95
N LEU A 2 11.84 -14.93 18.32
CA LEU A 2 12.54 -13.69 18.08
C LEU A 2 11.99 -12.98 16.86
N ILE A 3 12.32 -11.69 16.74
CA ILE A 3 11.79 -10.84 15.68
C ILE A 3 12.14 -11.38 14.28
N SER A 4 13.33 -11.95 14.11
CA SER A 4 13.72 -12.50 12.80
C SER A 4 12.85 -13.68 12.41
N GLN A 5 12.45 -14.49 13.37
CA GLN A 5 11.57 -15.62 13.12
C GLN A 5 10.15 -15.14 12.81
N ALA A 6 9.67 -14.13 13.54
CA ALA A 6 8.37 -13.57 13.31
C ALA A 6 8.30 -12.93 11.93
N ALA A 7 9.37 -12.25 11.52
CA ALA A 7 9.43 -11.62 10.21
C ALA A 7 9.35 -12.68 9.10
N ARG A 8 10.09 -13.78 9.24
CA ARG A 8 10.06 -14.83 8.23
C ARG A 8 8.69 -15.48 8.11
N GLN A 9 8.01 -15.68 9.23
CA GLN A 9 6.71 -16.35 9.20
C GLN A 9 5.61 -15.47 8.66
N THR A 10 5.71 -14.17 8.83
CA THR A 10 4.63 -13.26 8.44
C THR A 10 4.88 -12.53 7.14
N GLY A 11 6.11 -12.57 6.63
CA GLY A 11 6.46 -11.83 5.43
C GLY A 11 6.73 -10.35 5.68
N LEU A 12 6.71 -9.92 6.92
CA LEU A 12 7.01 -8.54 7.28
C LEU A 12 8.49 -8.41 7.61
N THR A 13 9.02 -7.20 7.46
CA THR A 13 10.41 -6.96 7.83
C THR A 13 10.50 -6.68 9.33
N PRO A 14 11.65 -6.94 9.96
CA PRO A 14 11.80 -6.59 11.37
C PRO A 14 11.56 -5.11 11.65
N LYS A 15 11.94 -4.25 10.70
CA LYS A 15 11.71 -2.81 10.85
C LYS A 15 10.22 -2.50 10.91
N MET A 16 9.42 -3.14 10.07
CA MET A 16 7.98 -2.95 10.07
C MET A 16 7.35 -3.45 11.35
N ILE A 17 7.81 -4.60 11.84
CA ILE A 17 7.30 -5.17 13.08
C ILE A 17 7.56 -4.22 14.24
N ARG A 18 8.77 -3.67 14.32
CA ARG A 18 9.10 -2.70 15.37
C ARG A 18 8.23 -1.47 15.27
N HIS A 19 7.97 -1.03 14.05
CA HIS A 19 7.13 0.15 13.83
C HIS A 19 5.71 -0.10 14.32
N TYR A 20 5.14 -1.26 14.03
CA TYR A 20 3.80 -1.60 14.49
C TYR A 20 3.76 -1.69 16.01
N GLU A 21 4.82 -2.19 16.60
CA GLU A 21 4.93 -2.26 18.06
C GLU A 21 4.98 -0.87 18.66
N ASP A 22 5.75 0.03 18.06
CA ASP A 22 5.85 1.42 18.51
C ASP A 22 4.51 2.14 18.43
N LEU A 23 3.67 1.75 17.47
CA LEU A 23 2.34 2.33 17.31
C LEU A 23 1.30 1.69 18.25
N GLY A 24 1.70 0.71 19.03
CA GLY A 24 0.79 0.07 19.95
C GLY A 24 -0.10 -1.00 19.36
N LEU A 25 0.16 -1.42 18.13
CA LEU A 25 -0.64 -2.47 17.49
C LEU A 25 -0.39 -3.84 18.10
N LEU A 26 0.79 -4.05 18.61
CA LEU A 26 1.12 -5.25 19.35
C LEU A 26 2.16 -4.91 20.41
N SER A 27 2.30 -5.79 21.37
CA SER A 27 3.33 -5.63 22.37
C SER A 27 4.08 -6.93 22.52
N SER A 28 5.39 -6.85 22.57
CA SER A 28 6.22 -8.03 22.75
C SER A 28 6.74 -8.06 24.17
N GLY A 29 6.95 -9.27 24.68
CA GLY A 29 7.70 -9.43 25.92
C GLY A 29 9.17 -9.25 25.65
N ARG A 30 9.95 -9.28 26.73
CA ARG A 30 11.39 -9.18 26.61
C ARG A 30 12.03 -10.32 27.38
N ALA A 31 13.04 -10.93 26.76
CA ALA A 31 13.85 -11.92 27.44
C ALA A 31 14.76 -11.21 28.42
N GLN A 32 15.43 -12.00 29.26
CA GLN A 32 16.35 -11.45 30.25
C GLN A 32 17.50 -10.68 29.62
N ASN A 33 17.87 -11.06 28.39
CA ASN A 33 18.95 -10.42 27.66
C ASN A 33 18.47 -9.16 26.89
N GLY A 34 17.22 -8.77 27.08
CA GLY A 34 16.70 -7.55 26.45
C GLY A 34 16.14 -7.72 25.06
N TYR A 35 16.26 -8.91 24.46
CA TYR A 35 15.69 -9.16 23.14
C TYR A 35 14.17 -9.26 23.21
N ARG A 36 13.50 -8.82 22.14
CA ARG A 36 12.06 -8.92 22.04
C ARG A 36 11.64 -10.36 21.79
N ILE A 37 10.59 -10.78 22.47
CA ILE A 37 10.01 -12.10 22.32
C ILE A 37 8.57 -11.95 21.86
N TYR A 38 8.22 -12.66 20.79
CA TYR A 38 6.87 -12.63 20.23
C TYR A 38 6.19 -13.96 20.49
N GLN A 39 4.97 -13.90 20.96
CA GLN A 39 4.19 -15.07 21.30
C GLN A 39 3.20 -15.39 20.18
N ALA A 40 2.47 -16.51 20.31
CA ALA A 40 1.50 -16.92 19.30
C ALA A 40 0.48 -15.83 19.02
N GLN A 41 0.04 -15.16 20.08
CA GLN A 41 -0.94 -14.08 19.97
C GLN A 41 -0.39 -12.92 19.15
N ASP A 42 0.89 -12.59 19.33
CA ASP A 42 1.54 -11.55 18.55
C ASP A 42 1.65 -11.94 17.09
N LEU A 43 1.91 -13.21 16.81
CA LEU A 43 1.96 -13.71 15.45
C LEU A 43 0.62 -13.61 14.77
N ASP A 44 -0.46 -13.90 15.48
CA ASP A 44 -1.81 -13.75 14.92
C ASP A 44 -2.05 -12.30 14.52
N THR A 45 -1.64 -11.37 15.37
CA THR A 45 -1.77 -9.95 15.08
C THR A 45 -0.94 -9.57 13.85
N LEU A 46 0.30 -10.06 13.78
CA LEU A 46 1.18 -9.76 12.65
C LEU A 46 0.65 -10.34 11.34
N HIS A 47 0.08 -11.55 11.39
CA HIS A 47 -0.53 -12.14 10.20
C HIS A 47 -1.73 -11.32 9.75
N PHE A 48 -2.53 -10.84 10.69
CA PHE A 48 -3.68 -9.98 10.39
C PHE A 48 -3.21 -8.71 9.70
N ILE A 49 -2.18 -8.07 10.25
CA ILE A 49 -1.61 -6.85 9.69
C ILE A 49 -1.05 -7.11 8.28
N ALA A 50 -0.34 -8.23 8.11
CA ALA A 50 0.25 -8.57 6.83
C ALA A 50 -0.82 -8.74 5.75
N ARG A 51 -1.93 -9.41 6.07
CA ARG A 51 -3.01 -9.60 5.12
C ARG A 51 -3.69 -8.28 4.77
N ALA A 52 -3.91 -7.42 5.76
CA ALA A 52 -4.50 -6.11 5.52
C ALA A 52 -3.59 -5.28 4.61
N LYS A 53 -2.29 -5.37 4.84
CA LYS A 53 -1.32 -4.65 4.03
C LYS A 53 -1.35 -5.14 2.59
N GLU A 54 -1.48 -6.45 2.38
CA GLU A 54 -1.58 -7.02 1.04
C GLU A 54 -2.80 -6.50 0.28
N LEU A 55 -3.86 -6.20 1.01
CA LEU A 55 -5.07 -5.65 0.39
C LEU A 55 -4.98 -4.14 0.18
N GLY A 56 -3.84 -3.56 0.50
CA GLY A 56 -3.59 -2.16 0.22
C GLY A 56 -4.09 -1.18 1.26
N PHE A 57 -4.52 -1.65 2.42
CA PHE A 57 -4.97 -0.76 3.47
C PHE A 57 -3.82 0.12 3.97
N SER A 58 -4.13 1.38 4.23
CA SER A 58 -3.15 2.31 4.78
C SER A 58 -2.87 1.95 6.23
N LEU A 59 -1.78 2.50 6.77
CA LEU A 59 -1.44 2.28 8.16
C LEU A 59 -2.57 2.71 9.10
N ASN A 60 -3.18 3.85 8.81
CA ASN A 60 -4.29 4.34 9.60
C ASN A 60 -5.47 3.35 9.56
N ASP A 61 -5.77 2.80 8.37
CA ASP A 61 -6.83 1.81 8.23
C ASP A 61 -6.48 0.53 8.97
N ILE A 62 -5.22 0.12 8.94
CA ILE A 62 -4.78 -1.08 9.66
C ILE A 62 -4.96 -0.89 11.17
N GLN A 63 -4.67 0.30 11.66
CA GLN A 63 -4.89 0.60 13.08
C GLN A 63 -6.37 0.48 13.45
N GLN A 64 -7.24 1.02 12.61
CA GLN A 64 -8.67 0.94 12.84
C GLN A 64 -9.17 -0.51 12.75
N LEU A 65 -8.71 -1.25 11.75
CA LEU A 65 -9.09 -2.65 11.59
C LEU A 65 -8.65 -3.49 12.78
N THR A 66 -7.43 -3.27 13.24
CA THR A 66 -6.90 -4.02 14.38
C THR A 66 -7.73 -3.73 15.64
N SER A 67 -8.08 -2.47 15.85
CA SER A 67 -8.92 -2.08 16.96
C SER A 67 -10.29 -2.75 16.89
N LEU A 68 -10.92 -2.74 15.72
CA LEU A 68 -12.21 -3.38 15.52
C LEU A 68 -12.11 -4.90 15.69
N TRP A 69 -11.03 -5.49 15.23
CA TRP A 69 -10.82 -6.93 15.36
C TRP A 69 -10.78 -7.36 16.81
N ARG A 70 -10.18 -6.55 17.66
CA ARG A 70 -10.04 -6.85 19.09
C ARG A 70 -11.31 -6.53 19.87
N ASP A 71 -12.20 -5.75 19.31
CA ASP A 71 -13.43 -5.36 19.98
C ASP A 71 -14.49 -6.41 19.68
N GLN A 72 -14.84 -7.20 20.68
CA GLN A 72 -15.79 -8.28 20.52
C GLN A 72 -17.22 -7.80 20.36
N GLN A 73 -17.49 -6.55 20.67
CA GLN A 73 -18.82 -5.98 20.50
C GLN A 73 -18.92 -5.08 19.28
N ARG A 74 -17.94 -5.15 18.40
CA ARG A 74 -17.93 -4.32 17.21
C ARG A 74 -19.14 -4.57 16.33
N PRO A 75 -19.74 -3.53 15.76
CA PRO A 75 -20.76 -3.74 14.75
C PRO A 75 -20.08 -4.10 13.43
N SER A 76 -20.59 -5.11 12.75
CA SER A 76 -20.04 -5.51 11.46
C SER A 76 -20.22 -4.42 10.41
N SER A 77 -21.18 -3.51 10.61
CA SER A 77 -21.39 -2.39 9.71
C SER A 77 -20.18 -1.44 9.67
N GLU A 78 -19.46 -1.30 10.79
CA GLU A 78 -18.26 -0.49 10.81
C GLU A 78 -17.17 -1.07 9.94
N VAL A 79 -16.98 -2.39 10.05
CA VAL A 79 -15.96 -3.08 9.25
C VAL A 79 -16.32 -3.00 7.77
N LYS A 80 -17.59 -3.22 7.45
CA LYS A 80 -18.07 -3.17 6.08
C LYS A 80 -17.89 -1.77 5.48
N ARG A 81 -18.18 -0.74 6.25
CA ARG A 81 -18.03 0.63 5.79
C ARG A 81 -16.58 0.94 5.45
N LEU A 82 -15.66 0.50 6.31
CA LEU A 82 -14.23 0.70 6.11
C LEU A 82 -13.79 0.00 4.83
N ALA A 83 -14.23 -1.24 4.64
CA ALA A 83 -13.89 -2.00 3.44
C ALA A 83 -14.46 -1.34 2.18
N GLN A 84 -15.69 -0.86 2.23
CA GLN A 84 -16.31 -0.23 1.06
C GLN A 84 -15.62 1.07 0.68
N THR A 85 -15.21 1.86 1.66
CA THR A 85 -14.45 3.07 1.40
C THR A 85 -13.12 2.74 0.73
N HIS A 86 -12.46 1.69 1.21
CA HIS A 86 -11.19 1.27 0.63
C HIS A 86 -11.36 0.76 -0.80
N ILE A 87 -12.45 0.02 -1.07
CA ILE A 87 -12.75 -0.44 -2.42
C ILE A 87 -12.87 0.74 -3.38
N GLN A 88 -13.56 1.80 -2.96
CA GLN A 88 -13.70 2.99 -3.80
C GLN A 88 -12.35 3.64 -4.08
N HIS A 89 -11.48 3.70 -3.07
CA HIS A 89 -10.14 4.25 -3.27
C HIS A 89 -9.35 3.42 -4.27
N LEU A 90 -9.45 2.09 -4.18
CA LEU A 90 -8.75 1.20 -5.10
C LEU A 90 -9.27 1.35 -6.53
N GLU A 91 -10.59 1.44 -6.68
CA GLU A 91 -11.18 1.58 -8.00
C GLU A 91 -10.82 2.92 -8.65
N THR A 92 -10.80 3.98 -7.85
CA THR A 92 -10.36 5.28 -8.33
C THR A 92 -8.90 5.23 -8.78
N ARG A 93 -8.05 4.59 -7.96
CA ARG A 93 -6.64 4.47 -8.30
C ARG A 93 -6.43 3.64 -9.55
N ALA A 94 -7.20 2.55 -9.70
CA ALA A 94 -7.12 1.72 -10.90
C ALA A 94 -7.47 2.52 -12.14
N ALA A 95 -8.52 3.33 -12.06
CA ALA A 95 -8.92 4.18 -13.18
C ALA A 95 -7.83 5.19 -13.53
N GLN A 96 -7.20 5.77 -12.51
CA GLN A 96 -6.09 6.71 -12.73
C GLN A 96 -4.91 6.04 -13.40
N LEU A 97 -4.58 4.82 -12.97
CA LEU A 97 -3.47 4.09 -13.57
C LEU A 97 -3.75 3.72 -15.02
N LEU A 98 -4.98 3.32 -15.32
CA LEU A 98 -5.38 3.02 -16.69
C LEU A 98 -5.32 4.27 -17.56
N ASP A 99 -5.70 5.42 -17.01
CA ASP A 99 -5.63 6.68 -17.73
C ASP A 99 -4.18 7.04 -18.05
N MET A 100 -3.29 6.89 -17.08
CA MET A 100 -1.86 7.13 -17.31
C MET A 100 -1.31 6.20 -18.39
N ALA A 101 -1.68 4.92 -18.33
CA ALA A 101 -1.23 3.96 -19.32
C ALA A 101 -1.74 4.32 -20.72
N ALA A 102 -3.00 4.77 -20.80
CA ALA A 102 -3.56 5.15 -22.09
C ALA A 102 -2.85 6.36 -22.68
N LYS A 103 -2.55 7.35 -21.86
CA LYS A 103 -1.82 8.51 -22.31
C LYS A 103 -0.43 8.16 -22.81
N LEU A 104 0.26 7.34 -22.07
CA LEU A 104 1.61 6.93 -22.45
C LEU A 104 1.57 6.07 -23.72
N ARG A 105 0.55 5.22 -23.85
CA ARG A 105 0.42 4.38 -25.04
C ARG A 105 0.25 5.22 -26.28
N ARG A 106 -0.56 6.28 -26.20
CA ARG A 106 -0.75 7.17 -27.35
C ARG A 106 0.57 7.80 -27.78
N LEU A 107 1.38 8.23 -26.81
CA LEU A 107 2.68 8.79 -27.14
C LEU A 107 3.60 7.73 -27.75
N ALA A 108 3.58 6.54 -27.21
CA ALA A 108 4.41 5.45 -27.70
C ALA A 108 4.02 5.02 -29.11
N GLU A 109 2.74 5.02 -29.42
CA GLU A 109 2.26 4.64 -30.75
C GLU A 109 2.66 5.65 -31.81
N GLN A 110 2.86 6.90 -31.41
CA GLN A 110 3.33 7.93 -32.34
C GLN A 110 4.82 7.86 -32.58
N CYS A 111 5.55 7.11 -31.75
CA CYS A 111 6.98 6.97 -31.90
C CYS A 111 7.26 5.74 -32.74
N HIS A 112 8.08 5.90 -33.78
CA HIS A 112 8.38 4.79 -34.67
C HIS A 112 9.43 3.84 -34.12
N GLY A 113 10.12 4.23 -33.07
CA GLY A 113 11.12 3.36 -32.46
C GLY A 113 12.35 3.19 -33.33
N ASP A 114 12.61 4.14 -34.22
CA ASP A 114 13.76 4.04 -35.10
C ASP A 114 14.86 4.99 -34.60
N GLN A 115 15.81 5.29 -35.46
CA GLN A 115 16.95 6.12 -35.07
C GLN A 115 16.72 7.60 -35.22
N HIS A 116 15.51 8.01 -35.57
CA HIS A 116 15.21 9.43 -35.68
C HIS A 116 15.21 10.05 -34.30
N PRO A 117 15.71 11.29 -34.18
CA PRO A 117 15.69 11.95 -32.89
C PRO A 117 14.30 12.38 -32.44
N ASP A 118 13.37 12.44 -33.36
CA ASP A 118 12.02 12.85 -33.01
C ASP A 118 11.37 11.79 -32.16
N CYS A 119 10.93 12.17 -31.01
CA CYS A 119 10.31 11.24 -30.07
C CYS A 119 9.09 11.88 -29.43
N PRO A 120 7.89 11.50 -29.87
CA PRO A 120 6.67 12.06 -29.29
C PRO A 120 6.54 11.85 -27.80
N ILE A 121 7.16 10.79 -27.27
CA ILE A 121 7.12 10.55 -25.84
C ILE A 121 7.84 11.66 -25.11
N LEU A 122 9.06 11.96 -25.52
CA LEU A 122 9.84 13.03 -24.90
C LEU A 122 9.20 14.39 -25.12
N ASP A 123 8.69 14.62 -26.35
CA ASP A 123 8.03 15.86 -26.66
C ASP A 123 6.78 16.04 -25.80
N GLY A 124 6.02 14.97 -25.62
CA GLY A 124 4.84 15.02 -24.80
C GLY A 124 5.13 15.32 -23.35
N LEU A 125 6.22 14.78 -22.84
CA LEU A 125 6.64 15.04 -21.48
C LEU A 125 7.15 16.45 -21.28
N GLU A 126 7.73 17.03 -22.34
CA GLU A 126 8.16 18.42 -22.30
C GLU A 126 6.98 19.40 -22.46
N GLY A 127 5.85 18.90 -22.93
CA GLY A 127 4.72 19.77 -23.19
C GLY A 127 4.82 20.56 -24.45
N VAL A 128 5.75 20.20 -25.33
CA VAL A 128 6.00 21.00 -26.53
C VAL A 128 5.18 20.52 -27.71
N CYS A 129 4.98 19.26 -27.83
CA CYS A 129 4.39 18.69 -29.02
C CYS A 129 2.92 19.00 -29.13
N CYS A 130 2.30 19.45 -28.12
CA CYS A 130 0.92 19.55 -28.16
C CYS A 130 0.48 20.91 -28.22
N PRO A 131 0.12 21.28 -29.24
CA PRO A 131 -0.45 22.51 -29.36
C PRO A 131 -1.74 22.52 -28.66
N ALA A 132 -2.14 21.59 -28.24
CA ALA A 132 -3.25 21.52 -27.60
C ALA A 132 -3.32 22.33 -26.54
N PRO A 133 -3.96 22.80 -26.37
CA PRO A 133 -3.95 23.58 -25.54
C PRO A 133 -4.14 23.42 -24.34
N HIS A 134 -4.41 23.21 -23.94
CA HIS A 134 -4.51 23.27 -22.97
C HIS A 134 -4.49 22.85 -22.02
N ASP A 135 -4.80 22.53 -21.89
CA ASP A 135 -4.98 21.93 -21.06
C ASP A 135 -4.07 21.48 -20.32
N ARG A 136 -3.48 21.72 -20.07
CA ARG A 136 -2.64 21.36 -19.34
C ARG A 136 -2.71 21.79 -18.19
N HIS A 137 -2.92 21.49 -17.49
CA HIS A 137 -2.87 21.85 -16.34
C HIS A 137 -2.27 21.20 -15.61
N ASP A 138 -1.85 21.04 -15.30
CA ASP A 138 -1.20 20.52 -14.62
C ASP A 138 -0.95 20.72 -13.92
#